data_0ed074fece4dd919df8fbc8154666aa8
#
_entry.id   0ed074fece4dd919df8fbc8154666aa8
#
_cell.length_a   1.000
_cell.length_b   1.000
_cell.length_c   1.000
_cell.angle_alpha   90.00
_cell.angle_beta   90.00
_cell.angle_gamma   90.00
#
_symmetry.space_group_name_H-M   'P 1'
#
loop_
_entity.id
_entity.type
_entity.pdbx_description
1 polymer ?
#
loop_
_entity_poly.entity_id
_entity_poly.type
_entity_poly.pdbx_seq_one_letter_code
_entity_poly.pdbx_strand_id
1 'polypeptide(L)'
;TADVIIVGAGASGMMAAITAASHHKKVLLLERMDKLGKKILATGNGRCNLSNAYMDENCYRGQRPSFAYPMIEEFGLEDLIQFFESLGMLVTEQNGYYYPASLQAATVVDTLTQKLKHLHVDILTEFEVTKAEKRKSTFYVYGNDKCFQSSNLILATGGCAQPNLGSN
;
A
#
# COMPACT_ATOMS: atom_id res chain seq x y z
N THR A 1 -14.78 13.97 8.18
CA THR A 1 -14.77 12.71 8.95
C THR A 1 -14.75 11.56 7.96
N ALA A 2 -13.87 10.61 8.14
CA ALA A 2 -13.77 9.37 7.36
C ALA A 2 -14.11 8.15 8.25
N ASP A 3 -14.47 7.02 7.64
CA ASP A 3 -14.58 5.75 8.38
C ASP A 3 -13.19 5.21 8.71
N VAL A 4 -12.26 5.37 7.77
CA VAL A 4 -10.88 4.92 7.89
C VAL A 4 -9.93 6.01 7.41
N ILE A 5 -8.94 6.34 8.23
CA ILE A 5 -7.75 7.10 7.79
C ILE A 5 -6.60 6.11 7.61
N ILE A 6 -5.89 6.25 6.50
CA ILE A 6 -4.69 5.44 6.18
C ILE A 6 -3.51 6.40 6.02
N VAL A 7 -2.43 6.14 6.74
CA VAL A 7 -1.20 6.95 6.70
C VAL A 7 -0.12 6.20 5.94
N GLY A 8 0.30 6.78 4.82
CA GLY A 8 1.26 6.23 3.87
C GLY A 8 0.59 5.59 2.65
N ALA A 9 0.94 6.09 1.45
CA ALA A 9 0.43 5.61 0.17
C ALA A 9 1.48 4.77 -0.60
N GLY A 10 2.17 3.90 0.12
CA GLY A 10 2.95 2.80 -0.46
C GLY A 10 2.05 1.63 -0.87
N ALA A 11 2.64 0.49 -1.21
CA ALA A 11 1.90 -0.71 -1.64
C ALA A 11 0.82 -1.11 -0.62
N SER A 12 1.19 -1.27 0.65
CA SER A 12 0.27 -1.68 1.72
C SER A 12 -0.84 -0.67 1.97
N GLY A 13 -0.54 0.63 1.95
CA GLY A 13 -1.54 1.68 2.16
C GLY A 13 -2.53 1.80 1.01
N MET A 14 -2.07 1.70 -0.24
CA MET A 14 -2.96 1.70 -1.41
C MET A 14 -3.85 0.46 -1.43
N MET A 15 -3.31 -0.73 -1.11
CA MET A 15 -4.11 -1.95 -1.02
C MET A 15 -5.15 -1.88 0.11
N ALA A 16 -4.76 -1.39 1.29
CA ALA A 16 -5.68 -1.18 2.41
C ALA A 16 -6.82 -0.20 2.04
N ALA A 17 -6.48 0.89 1.33
CA ALA A 17 -7.46 1.87 0.88
C ALA A 17 -8.44 1.29 -0.16
N ILE A 18 -7.93 0.52 -1.13
CA ILE A 18 -8.76 -0.17 -2.12
C ILE A 18 -9.70 -1.15 -1.42
N THR A 19 -9.17 -1.97 -0.51
CA THR A 19 -9.96 -2.97 0.22
C THR A 19 -11.06 -2.29 1.05
N ALA A 20 -10.74 -1.29 1.85
CA ALA A 20 -11.72 -0.58 2.66
C ALA A 20 -12.80 0.11 1.82
N ALA A 21 -12.41 0.79 0.74
CA ALA A 21 -13.34 1.48 -0.15
C ALA A 21 -14.21 0.51 -0.95
N SER A 22 -13.70 -0.66 -1.34
CA SER A 22 -14.49 -1.73 -1.96
C SER A 22 -15.57 -2.29 -1.03
N HIS A 23 -15.38 -2.16 0.29
CA HIS A 23 -16.39 -2.46 1.31
C HIS A 23 -17.22 -1.21 1.71
N HIS A 24 -17.36 -0.24 0.80
CA HIS A 24 -18.19 0.96 0.97
C HIS A 24 -17.80 1.83 2.18
N LYS A 25 -16.53 1.79 2.60
CA LYS A 25 -16.03 2.69 3.64
C LYS A 25 -15.56 4.01 3.02
N LYS A 26 -15.85 5.12 3.71
CA LYS A 26 -15.27 6.41 3.37
C LYS A 26 -13.83 6.44 3.83
N VAL A 27 -12.89 6.48 2.89
CA VAL A 27 -11.45 6.39 3.14
C VAL A 27 -10.76 7.72 2.87
N LEU A 28 -9.87 8.12 3.79
CA LEU A 28 -8.91 9.21 3.58
C LEU A 28 -7.49 8.61 3.60
N LEU A 29 -6.79 8.70 2.48
CA LEU A 29 -5.41 8.26 2.31
C LEU A 29 -4.47 9.47 2.39
N LEU A 30 -3.59 9.47 3.39
CA LEU A 30 -2.61 10.54 3.65
C LEU A 30 -1.22 10.10 3.22
N GLU A 31 -0.54 10.94 2.43
CA GLU A 31 0.82 10.67 1.95
C GLU A 31 1.70 11.91 2.13
N ARG A 32 2.89 11.72 2.71
CA ARG A 32 3.86 12.79 2.93
C ARG A 32 4.48 13.31 1.64
N MET A 33 4.69 12.42 0.68
CA MET A 33 5.33 12.75 -0.58
C MET A 33 4.32 13.39 -1.56
N ASP A 34 4.82 13.99 -2.63
CA ASP A 34 4.05 14.61 -3.70
C ASP A 34 3.31 13.59 -4.58
N LYS A 35 3.72 12.30 -4.53
CA LYS A 35 3.17 11.21 -5.35
C LYS A 35 3.01 9.94 -4.55
N LEU A 36 1.98 9.16 -4.90
CA LEU A 36 1.76 7.83 -4.34
C LEU A 36 2.82 6.86 -4.88
N GLY A 37 3.09 5.82 -4.11
CA GLY A 37 3.86 4.66 -4.57
C GLY A 37 5.33 4.93 -4.87
N LYS A 38 5.95 6.01 -4.38
CA LYS A 38 7.36 6.33 -4.67
C LYS A 38 8.32 5.16 -4.41
N LYS A 39 8.08 4.41 -3.34
CA LYS A 39 8.92 3.24 -3.03
C LYS A 39 8.68 2.10 -4.04
N ILE A 40 7.47 1.93 -4.55
CA ILE A 40 7.16 0.93 -5.59
C ILE A 40 7.98 1.23 -6.85
N LEU A 41 8.06 2.49 -7.27
CA LEU A 41 8.81 2.92 -8.47
C LEU A 41 10.29 2.55 -8.41
N ALA A 42 10.87 2.44 -7.21
CA ALA A 42 12.28 2.09 -7.01
C ALA A 42 12.51 0.57 -6.88
N THR A 43 11.46 -0.25 -6.76
CA THR A 43 11.58 -1.69 -6.58
C THR A 43 11.90 -2.42 -7.90
N GLY A 44 12.54 -3.59 -7.80
CA GLY A 44 12.84 -4.43 -8.97
C GLY A 44 13.63 -3.70 -10.06
N ASN A 45 14.50 -2.77 -9.70
CA ASN A 45 15.23 -1.91 -10.64
C ASN A 45 14.29 -1.17 -11.61
N GLY A 46 13.23 -0.57 -11.08
CA GLY A 46 12.21 0.16 -11.85
C GLY A 46 11.15 -0.72 -12.52
N ARG A 47 11.19 -2.05 -12.35
CA ARG A 47 10.24 -3.00 -12.93
C ARG A 47 9.11 -3.42 -11.98
N CYS A 48 9.29 -3.23 -10.68
CA CYS A 48 8.42 -3.69 -9.60
C CYS A 48 8.24 -5.21 -9.58
N ASN A 49 9.13 -5.91 -8.87
CA ASN A 49 8.89 -7.33 -8.56
C ASN A 49 7.66 -7.44 -7.64
N LEU A 50 6.58 -8.04 -8.15
CA LEU A 50 5.31 -8.21 -7.44
C LEU A 50 5.35 -9.39 -6.49
N SER A 51 5.94 -10.51 -6.92
CA SER A 51 5.96 -11.75 -6.18
C SER A 51 7.01 -12.73 -6.74
N ASN A 52 7.08 -13.93 -6.14
CA ASN A 52 7.96 -15.00 -6.56
C ASN A 52 7.18 -16.32 -6.68
N ALA A 53 7.59 -17.18 -7.60
CA ALA A 53 7.03 -18.53 -7.77
C ALA A 53 7.32 -19.43 -6.56
N TYR A 54 8.45 -19.21 -5.92
CA TYR A 54 8.83 -19.91 -4.70
C TYR A 54 8.73 -18.98 -3.50
N MET A 55 7.77 -19.27 -2.64
CA MET A 55 7.60 -18.60 -1.36
C MET A 55 7.26 -19.63 -0.29
N ASP A 56 8.09 -19.69 0.73
CA ASP A 56 7.83 -20.45 1.96
C ASP A 56 8.28 -19.68 3.20
N GLU A 57 8.02 -20.21 4.38
CA GLU A 57 8.37 -19.58 5.65
C GLU A 57 9.87 -19.22 5.75
N ASN A 58 10.77 -20.02 5.16
CA ASN A 58 12.20 -19.80 5.20
C ASN A 58 12.70 -18.64 4.32
N CYS A 59 11.84 -18.12 3.44
CA CYS A 59 12.15 -16.95 2.62
C CYS A 59 12.13 -15.65 3.44
N TYR A 60 11.54 -15.66 4.63
CA TYR A 60 11.38 -14.48 5.49
C TYR A 60 12.39 -14.48 6.61
N ARG A 61 13.00 -13.32 6.85
CA ARG A 61 14.04 -13.12 7.86
C ARG A 61 13.63 -12.02 8.83
N GLY A 62 14.03 -12.15 10.08
CA GLY A 62 13.75 -11.18 11.12
C GLY A 62 13.65 -11.83 12.50
N GLN A 63 13.17 -11.09 13.49
CA GLN A 63 13.00 -11.61 14.84
C GLN A 63 11.87 -12.64 14.96
N ARG A 64 10.87 -12.58 14.07
CA ARG A 64 9.71 -13.49 14.03
C ARG A 64 9.32 -13.79 12.57
N PRO A 65 10.10 -14.60 11.83
CA PRO A 65 9.82 -14.91 10.42
C PRO A 65 8.44 -15.54 10.22
N SER A 66 8.03 -16.43 11.12
CA SER A 66 6.72 -17.09 11.10
C SER A 66 5.51 -16.15 11.27
N PHE A 67 5.71 -14.90 11.66
CA PHE A 67 4.61 -13.95 11.81
C PHE A 67 4.03 -13.50 10.45
N ALA A 68 4.86 -13.35 9.44
CA ALA A 68 4.45 -12.81 8.14
C ALA A 68 3.81 -13.86 7.22
N TYR A 69 4.30 -15.09 7.27
CA TYR A 69 3.96 -16.12 6.29
C TYR A 69 2.46 -16.50 6.27
N PRO A 70 1.77 -16.71 7.40
CA PRO A 70 0.34 -16.99 7.40
C PRO A 70 -0.51 -15.89 6.74
N MET A 71 -0.11 -14.62 6.90
CA MET A 71 -0.81 -13.50 6.27
C MET A 71 -0.59 -13.45 4.76
N ILE A 72 0.58 -13.93 4.30
CA ILE A 72 0.90 -14.01 2.87
C ILE A 72 0.15 -15.17 2.23
N GLU A 73 -0.08 -16.27 2.96
CA GLU A 73 -0.90 -17.40 2.48
C GLU A 73 -2.38 -17.00 2.30
N GLU A 74 -2.91 -16.09 3.13
CA GLU A 74 -4.29 -15.59 3.00
C GLU A 74 -4.50 -14.74 1.71
N PHE A 75 -3.44 -14.18 1.15
CA PHE A 75 -3.46 -13.46 -0.12
C PHE A 75 -2.21 -13.86 -0.91
N GLY A 76 -2.29 -15.02 -1.53
CA GLY A 76 -1.17 -15.66 -2.18
C GLY A 76 -0.85 -15.11 -3.58
N LEU A 77 0.04 -15.82 -4.27
CA LEU A 77 0.49 -15.44 -5.61
C LEU A 77 -0.67 -15.36 -6.60
N GLU A 78 -1.56 -16.36 -6.60
CA GLU A 78 -2.71 -16.41 -7.52
C GLU A 78 -3.70 -15.28 -7.27
N ASP A 79 -3.99 -14.97 -6.00
CA ASP A 79 -4.87 -13.86 -5.63
C ASP A 79 -4.28 -12.53 -6.08
N LEU A 80 -2.95 -12.36 -5.95
CA LEU A 80 -2.24 -11.17 -6.41
C LEU A 80 -2.34 -11.01 -7.93
N ILE A 81 -2.13 -12.08 -8.69
CA ILE A 81 -2.24 -12.07 -10.16
C ILE A 81 -3.67 -11.70 -10.56
N GLN A 82 -4.66 -12.42 -10.04
CA GLN A 82 -6.08 -12.18 -10.33
C GLN A 82 -6.50 -10.75 -9.96
N PHE A 83 -6.02 -10.23 -8.84
CA PHE A 83 -6.28 -8.86 -8.44
C PHE A 83 -5.80 -7.87 -9.51
N PHE A 84 -4.54 -7.94 -9.96
CA PHE A 84 -4.02 -7.02 -10.95
C PHE A 84 -4.67 -7.21 -12.33
N GLU A 85 -4.93 -8.44 -12.75
CA GLU A 85 -5.63 -8.73 -14.00
C GLU A 85 -7.06 -8.22 -14.00
N SER A 86 -7.76 -8.30 -12.87
CA SER A 86 -9.09 -7.69 -12.70
C SER A 86 -9.09 -6.17 -12.86
N LEU A 87 -7.96 -5.53 -12.66
CA LEU A 87 -7.73 -4.11 -12.89
C LEU A 87 -7.20 -3.79 -14.31
N GLY A 88 -7.06 -4.80 -15.17
CA GLY A 88 -6.56 -4.65 -16.53
C GLY A 88 -5.04 -4.63 -16.67
N MET A 89 -4.30 -4.95 -15.61
CA MET A 89 -2.84 -5.05 -15.65
C MET A 89 -2.41 -6.51 -15.79
N LEU A 90 -1.86 -6.88 -16.95
CA LEU A 90 -1.31 -8.21 -17.16
C LEU A 90 -0.01 -8.40 -16.36
N VAL A 91 0.16 -9.60 -15.83
CA VAL A 91 1.35 -10.03 -15.09
C VAL A 91 2.16 -11.02 -15.92
N THR A 92 3.48 -10.95 -15.86
CA THR A 92 4.41 -11.87 -16.52
C THR A 92 5.39 -12.46 -15.52
N GLU A 93 5.79 -13.70 -15.77
CA GLU A 93 6.82 -14.40 -15.01
C GLU A 93 8.16 -14.35 -15.77
N GLN A 94 9.24 -14.06 -15.05
CA GLN A 94 10.61 -14.14 -15.57
C GLN A 94 11.53 -14.75 -14.51
N ASN A 95 12.02 -15.96 -14.76
CA ASN A 95 12.97 -16.68 -13.90
C ASN A 95 12.45 -16.83 -12.44
N GLY A 96 11.18 -17.13 -12.25
CA GLY A 96 10.55 -17.28 -10.95
C GLY A 96 10.06 -15.98 -10.31
N TYR A 97 10.28 -14.82 -10.93
CA TYR A 97 9.82 -13.53 -10.45
C TYR A 97 8.64 -13.02 -11.26
N TYR A 98 7.69 -12.38 -10.61
CA TYR A 98 6.49 -11.83 -11.23
C TYR A 98 6.57 -10.32 -11.35
N TYR A 99 6.26 -9.81 -12.54
CA TYR A 99 6.32 -8.39 -12.89
C TYR A 99 5.05 -7.95 -13.63
N PRO A 100 4.71 -6.65 -13.68
CA PRO A 100 3.78 -6.17 -14.69
C PRO A 100 4.33 -6.51 -16.09
N ALA A 101 3.48 -6.92 -17.03
CA ALA A 101 3.90 -7.30 -18.38
C ALA A 101 4.64 -6.19 -19.14
N SER A 102 4.39 -4.93 -18.78
CA SER A 102 5.14 -3.76 -19.26
C SER A 102 6.58 -3.68 -18.77
N LEU A 103 6.96 -4.44 -17.73
CA LEU A 103 8.23 -4.36 -17.00
C LEU A 103 8.51 -2.95 -16.46
N GLN A 104 7.47 -2.18 -16.13
CA GLN A 104 7.56 -0.82 -15.61
C GLN A 104 6.81 -0.71 -14.29
N ALA A 105 7.50 -0.31 -13.23
CA ALA A 105 6.91 -0.08 -11.91
C ALA A 105 5.82 1.01 -11.95
N ALA A 106 5.91 1.95 -12.87
CA ALA A 106 4.90 2.98 -13.08
C ALA A 106 3.53 2.39 -13.41
N THR A 107 3.47 1.31 -14.20
CA THR A 107 2.20 0.63 -14.52
C THR A 107 1.48 0.15 -13.26
N VAL A 108 2.21 -0.38 -12.28
CA VAL A 108 1.64 -0.82 -10.99
C VAL A 108 1.04 0.36 -10.23
N VAL A 109 1.80 1.45 -10.12
CA VAL A 109 1.35 2.65 -9.40
C VAL A 109 0.13 3.28 -10.07
N ASP A 110 0.15 3.38 -11.40
CA ASP A 110 -0.95 3.94 -12.18
C ASP A 110 -2.22 3.09 -12.05
N THR A 111 -2.10 1.76 -12.14
CA THR A 111 -3.22 0.82 -11.97
C THR A 111 -3.87 0.98 -10.59
N LEU A 112 -3.07 0.98 -9.52
CA LEU A 112 -3.58 1.15 -8.17
C LEU A 112 -4.19 2.55 -7.96
N THR A 113 -3.55 3.59 -8.50
CA THR A 113 -4.05 4.97 -8.41
C THR A 113 -5.40 5.15 -9.14
N GLN A 114 -5.55 4.55 -10.32
CA GLN A 114 -6.82 4.57 -11.04
C GLN A 114 -7.92 3.84 -10.27
N LYS A 115 -7.61 2.70 -9.65
CA LYS A 115 -8.57 1.99 -8.80
C LYS A 115 -9.01 2.81 -7.60
N LEU A 116 -8.08 3.49 -6.92
CA LEU A 116 -8.40 4.40 -5.81
C LEU A 116 -9.34 5.53 -6.24
N LYS A 117 -9.08 6.13 -7.40
CA LYS A 117 -9.94 7.18 -7.98
C LYS A 117 -11.33 6.65 -8.33
N HIS A 118 -11.41 5.46 -8.96
CA HIS A 118 -12.67 4.81 -9.29
C HIS A 118 -13.52 4.51 -8.05
N LEU A 119 -12.88 4.19 -6.94
CA LEU A 119 -13.52 3.94 -5.65
C LEU A 119 -13.78 5.23 -4.84
N HIS A 120 -13.52 6.40 -5.41
CA HIS A 120 -13.69 7.70 -4.77
C HIS A 120 -12.97 7.85 -3.42
N VAL A 121 -11.76 7.28 -3.32
CA VAL A 121 -10.92 7.47 -2.14
C VAL A 121 -10.43 8.91 -2.09
N ASP A 122 -10.62 9.58 -0.96
CA ASP A 122 -10.05 10.90 -0.69
C ASP A 122 -8.53 10.76 -0.50
N ILE A 123 -7.74 11.39 -1.37
CA ILE A 123 -6.27 11.31 -1.34
C ILE A 123 -5.69 12.69 -1.04
N LEU A 124 -4.81 12.77 -0.06
CA LEU A 124 -4.09 13.99 0.26
C LEU A 124 -2.59 13.71 0.27
N THR A 125 -1.89 14.21 -0.74
CA THR A 125 -0.43 14.20 -0.85
C THR A 125 0.19 15.43 -0.17
N GLU A 126 1.51 15.43 0.00
CA GLU A 126 2.27 16.51 0.69
C GLU A 126 1.72 16.78 2.10
N PHE A 127 1.20 15.74 2.74
CA PHE A 127 0.64 15.80 4.08
C PHE A 127 1.47 14.94 5.06
N GLU A 128 2.27 15.60 5.87
CA GLU A 128 3.07 14.94 6.89
C GLU A 128 2.28 14.77 8.18
N VAL A 129 2.01 13.51 8.53
CA VAL A 129 1.38 13.19 9.82
C VAL A 129 2.42 13.30 10.93
N THR A 130 2.21 14.21 11.85
CA THR A 130 3.11 14.46 12.99
C THR A 130 2.63 13.80 14.27
N LYS A 131 1.32 13.58 14.40
CA LYS A 131 0.73 12.97 15.59
C LYS A 131 -0.54 12.21 15.24
N ALA A 132 -0.74 11.08 15.88
CA ALA A 132 -2.01 10.36 15.90
C ALA A 132 -2.35 9.98 17.35
N GLU A 133 -3.60 10.16 17.74
CA GLU A 133 -4.07 9.79 19.07
C GLU A 133 -5.48 9.23 19.00
N LYS A 134 -5.80 8.33 19.93
CA LYS A 134 -7.14 7.78 20.10
C LYS A 134 -7.80 8.42 21.33
N ARG A 135 -8.98 9.00 21.13
CA ARG A 135 -9.82 9.50 22.23
C ARG A 135 -11.17 8.79 22.16
N LYS A 136 -11.48 7.99 23.16
CA LYS A 136 -12.65 7.09 23.17
C LYS A 136 -12.64 6.18 21.92
N SER A 137 -13.64 6.28 21.06
CA SER A 137 -13.77 5.48 19.82
C SER A 137 -13.25 6.20 18.57
N THR A 138 -12.68 7.39 18.69
CA THR A 138 -12.28 8.23 17.55
C THR A 138 -10.77 8.41 17.52
N PHE A 139 -10.18 8.24 16.34
CA PHE A 139 -8.80 8.61 16.07
C PHE A 139 -8.73 10.04 15.54
N TYR A 140 -7.75 10.77 16.02
CA TYR A 140 -7.39 12.14 15.63
C TYR A 140 -6.01 12.09 15.00
N VAL A 141 -5.89 12.52 13.75
CA VAL A 141 -4.63 12.50 12.98
C VAL A 141 -4.27 13.93 12.62
N TYR A 142 -3.10 14.37 13.05
CA TYR A 142 -2.63 15.75 12.92
C TYR A 142 -1.45 15.84 11.96
N GLY A 143 -1.41 16.90 11.18
CA GLY A 143 -0.31 17.27 10.30
C GLY A 143 -0.64 18.56 9.54
N ASN A 144 0.38 19.30 9.12
CA ASN A 144 0.24 20.52 8.32
C ASN A 144 -0.86 21.48 8.87
N ASP A 145 -0.88 21.69 10.18
CA ASP A 145 -1.89 22.51 10.90
C ASP A 145 -3.36 22.08 10.72
N LYS A 146 -3.58 20.83 10.27
CA LYS A 146 -4.90 20.23 10.12
C LYS A 146 -5.08 19.05 11.05
N CYS A 147 -6.35 18.72 11.34
CA CYS A 147 -6.72 17.54 12.11
C CYS A 147 -7.87 16.82 11.39
N PHE A 148 -7.66 15.53 11.13
CA PHE A 148 -8.67 14.64 10.58
C PHE A 148 -9.13 13.64 11.63
N GLN A 149 -10.37 13.18 11.49
CA GLN A 149 -11.00 12.25 12.43
C GLN A 149 -11.56 11.03 11.71
N SER A 150 -11.42 9.85 12.34
CA SER A 150 -12.00 8.60 11.83
C SER A 150 -12.30 7.62 12.96
N SER A 151 -13.13 6.63 12.66
CA SER A 151 -13.37 5.50 13.56
C SER A 151 -12.22 4.48 13.56
N ASN A 152 -11.47 4.42 12.47
CA ASN A 152 -10.36 3.47 12.30
C ASN A 152 -9.13 4.18 11.72
N LEU A 153 -7.95 3.71 12.14
CA LEU A 153 -6.66 4.20 11.66
C LEU A 153 -5.78 3.03 11.24
N ILE A 154 -5.21 3.11 10.03
CA ILE A 154 -4.22 2.17 9.52
C ILE A 154 -2.91 2.93 9.33
N LEU A 155 -1.83 2.43 9.94
CA LEU A 155 -0.48 2.94 9.75
C LEU A 155 0.24 2.08 8.72
N ALA A 156 0.48 2.61 7.54
CA ALA A 156 1.12 1.96 6.40
C ALA A 156 2.37 2.73 5.94
N THR A 157 3.10 3.31 6.90
CA THR A 157 4.24 4.21 6.67
C THR A 157 5.48 3.51 6.11
N GLY A 158 5.49 2.17 6.11
CA GLY A 158 6.60 1.37 5.60
C GLY A 158 7.76 1.27 6.59
N GLY A 159 8.87 0.70 6.13
CA GLY A 159 10.09 0.54 6.92
C GLY A 159 11.19 1.53 6.52
N CYS A 160 12.28 1.59 7.31
CA CYS A 160 13.38 2.55 7.17
C CYS A 160 14.44 2.18 6.13
N ALA A 161 14.16 1.25 5.19
CA ALA A 161 15.15 0.74 4.24
C ALA A 161 15.59 1.76 3.17
N GLN A 162 14.79 2.77 2.91
CA GLN A 162 15.03 3.79 1.87
C GLN A 162 14.59 5.18 2.40
N PRO A 163 15.40 5.86 3.23
CA PRO A 163 15.03 7.15 3.83
C PRO A 163 14.62 8.21 2.81
N ASN A 164 15.32 8.30 1.68
CA ASN A 164 15.05 9.27 0.60
C ASN A 164 13.71 9.03 -0.12
N LEU A 165 13.06 7.90 0.12
CA LEU A 165 11.74 7.56 -0.44
C LEU A 165 10.63 7.65 0.61
N GLY A 166 10.85 8.40 1.67
CA GLY A 166 9.82 8.67 2.67
C GLY A 166 9.76 7.68 3.83
N SER A 167 10.86 6.98 4.12
CA SER A 167 10.94 6.10 5.29
C SER A 167 12.05 6.55 6.24
N ASN A 168 11.70 7.29 7.23
CA ASN A 168 12.55 7.75 8.34
C ASN A 168 11.73 7.81 9.63
#